data_7e07f8cf5a27b759b27e7a83c5d489ed
#
_entry.id   7e07f8cf5a27b759b27e7a83c5d489ed
#
_cell.length_a   1.000
_cell.length_b   1.000
_cell.length_c   1.000
_cell.angle_alpha   90.00
_cell.angle_beta   90.00
_cell.angle_gamma   90.00
#
_symmetry.space_group_name_H-M   'P 1'
#
loop_
_entity.id
_entity.type
_entity.pdbx_description
1 polymer ?
#
loop_
_entity_poly.entity_id
_entity_poly.type
_entity_poly.pdbx_seq_one_letter_code
_entity_poly.pdbx_strand_id
1 'polypeptide(L)'
;CYFILGSGYLTKPSLQPIFQLYRDTYKDEPQEFGNVSLAYDAMDWLCYAIDEAGSTDGTAIAKALENTKDLQLAISPLTIDPKTHNPYKRMGFVLRVNENLTAVFHKEVIPD
;
A
#
# COMPACT_ATOMS: atom_id res chain seq x y z
N CYS A 1 -16.20 -15.71 10.02
CA CYS A 1 -15.61 -15.61 8.67
C CYS A 1 -14.30 -14.79 8.73
N TYR A 2 -13.30 -15.22 7.96
CA TYR A 2 -12.01 -14.54 7.81
C TYR A 2 -11.74 -14.29 6.33
N PHE A 3 -11.05 -13.19 6.02
CA PHE A 3 -10.55 -12.90 4.68
C PHE A 3 -9.25 -12.11 4.76
N ILE A 4 -8.50 -12.05 3.66
CA ILE A 4 -7.21 -11.39 3.58
C ILE A 4 -7.24 -10.23 2.60
N LEU A 5 -6.58 -9.12 2.96
CA LEU A 5 -6.38 -7.95 2.11
C LEU A 5 -4.90 -7.64 1.96
N GLY A 6 -4.49 -7.24 0.76
CA GLY A 6 -3.15 -6.70 0.49
C GLY A 6 -3.07 -5.17 0.50
N SER A 7 -4.22 -4.49 0.50
CA SER A 7 -4.34 -3.03 0.44
C SER A 7 -4.41 -2.32 1.80
N GLY A 8 -4.18 -3.06 2.88
CA GLY A 8 -4.45 -2.57 4.23
C GLY A 8 -5.90 -2.73 4.65
N TYR A 9 -6.30 -2.09 5.73
CA TYR A 9 -7.65 -2.15 6.27
C TYR A 9 -8.11 -0.77 6.76
N LEU A 10 -9.42 -0.54 6.77
CA LEU A 10 -10.03 0.78 7.01
C LEU A 10 -9.54 1.48 8.29
N THR A 11 -9.33 0.73 9.37
CA THR A 11 -8.91 1.27 10.67
C THR A 11 -7.39 1.23 10.89
N LYS A 12 -6.58 0.89 9.86
CA LYS A 12 -5.12 0.87 9.98
C LYS A 12 -4.59 2.27 10.32
N PRO A 13 -3.82 2.43 11.42
CA PRO A 13 -3.36 3.75 11.87
C PRO A 13 -2.57 4.54 10.82
N SER A 14 -1.67 3.87 10.09
CA SER A 14 -0.84 4.51 9.05
C SER A 14 -1.63 5.03 7.84
N LEU A 15 -2.86 4.56 7.63
CA LEU A 15 -3.73 4.99 6.53
C LEU A 15 -4.68 6.14 6.92
N GLN A 16 -4.85 6.44 8.20
CA GLN A 16 -5.79 7.47 8.65
C GLN A 16 -5.48 8.87 8.10
N PRO A 17 -4.21 9.33 8.03
CA PRO A 17 -3.90 10.63 7.43
C PRO A 17 -4.28 10.71 5.95
N ILE A 18 -4.16 9.60 5.20
CA ILE A 18 -4.52 9.52 3.77
C ILE A 18 -6.04 9.63 3.61
N PHE A 19 -6.82 8.91 4.42
CA PHE A 19 -8.28 9.00 4.39
C PHE A 19 -8.78 10.37 4.83
N GLN A 20 -8.10 11.01 5.80
CA GLN A 20 -8.43 12.37 6.20
C GLN A 20 -8.15 13.37 5.07
N LEU A 21 -7.01 13.25 4.39
CA LEU A 21 -6.69 14.08 3.22
C LEU A 21 -7.73 13.90 2.11
N TYR A 22 -8.20 12.68 1.86
CA TYR A 22 -9.27 12.41 0.91
C TYR A 22 -10.56 13.15 1.28
N ARG A 23 -11.01 13.03 2.55
CA ARG A 23 -12.20 13.73 3.05
C ARG A 23 -12.09 15.26 2.94
N ASP A 24 -10.92 15.80 3.26
CA ASP A 24 -10.66 17.24 3.20
C ASP A 24 -10.66 17.77 1.78
N THR A 25 -10.20 16.97 0.83
CA THR A 25 -10.10 17.33 -0.60
C THR A 25 -11.46 17.19 -1.30
N TYR A 26 -12.11 16.06 -1.15
CA TYR A 26 -13.31 15.71 -1.92
C TYR A 26 -14.61 15.93 -1.17
N LYS A 27 -14.56 16.22 0.15
CA LYS A 27 -15.73 16.41 1.04
C LYS A 27 -16.66 15.20 1.06
N ASP A 28 -16.10 14.01 0.88
CA ASP A 28 -16.81 12.73 0.84
C ASP A 28 -15.95 11.62 1.48
N GLU A 29 -16.58 10.50 1.82
CA GLU A 29 -15.88 9.30 2.30
C GLU A 29 -15.28 8.50 1.15
N PRO A 30 -14.09 7.90 1.33
CA PRO A 30 -13.52 7.00 0.32
C PRO A 30 -14.40 5.77 0.15
N GLN A 31 -15.04 5.64 -1.02
CA GLN A 31 -15.93 4.52 -1.36
C GLN A 31 -15.17 3.18 -1.36
N GLU A 32 -13.94 3.20 -1.87
CA GLU A 32 -13.04 2.05 -1.96
C GLU A 32 -11.70 2.38 -1.29
N PHE A 33 -11.66 2.29 0.03
CA PHE A 33 -10.47 2.62 0.85
C PHE A 33 -9.20 1.87 0.40
N GLY A 34 -9.35 0.63 -0.08
CA GLY A 34 -8.24 -0.16 -0.61
C GLY A 34 -7.59 0.48 -1.84
N ASN A 35 -8.41 0.95 -2.78
CA ASN A 35 -7.92 1.63 -3.98
C ASN A 35 -7.29 2.99 -3.66
N VAL A 36 -7.86 3.75 -2.73
CA VAL A 36 -7.28 5.02 -2.26
C VAL A 36 -5.90 4.80 -1.66
N SER A 37 -5.76 3.78 -0.81
CA SER A 37 -4.47 3.43 -0.18
C SER A 37 -3.43 3.00 -1.20
N LEU A 38 -3.80 2.13 -2.14
CA LEU A 38 -2.90 1.64 -3.19
C LEU A 38 -2.47 2.74 -4.15
N ALA A 39 -3.37 3.64 -4.53
CA ALA A 39 -3.06 4.77 -5.41
C ALA A 39 -2.09 5.75 -4.73
N TYR A 40 -2.28 6.01 -3.43
CA TYR A 40 -1.36 6.85 -2.66
C TYR A 40 0.04 6.23 -2.59
N ASP A 41 0.13 4.96 -2.20
CA ASP A 41 1.41 4.25 -2.13
C ASP A 41 2.09 4.13 -3.50
N ALA A 42 1.33 3.95 -4.59
CA ALA A 42 1.87 3.91 -5.94
C ALA A 42 2.49 5.25 -6.34
N MET A 43 1.86 6.37 -6.00
CA MET A 43 2.40 7.70 -6.27
C MET A 43 3.63 7.99 -5.42
N ASP A 44 3.61 7.63 -4.14
CA ASP A 44 4.74 7.79 -3.22
C ASP A 44 5.95 6.98 -3.71
N TRP A 45 5.72 5.74 -4.14
CA TRP A 45 6.73 4.90 -4.74
C TRP A 45 7.29 5.47 -6.05
N LEU A 46 6.45 6.04 -6.90
CA LEU A 46 6.90 6.70 -8.14
C LEU A 46 7.77 7.93 -7.83
N CYS A 47 7.38 8.76 -6.89
CA CYS A 47 8.17 9.92 -6.45
C CYS A 47 9.55 9.47 -5.92
N TYR A 48 9.57 8.45 -5.07
CA TYR A 48 10.81 7.83 -4.61
C TYR A 48 11.70 7.38 -5.78
N ALA A 49 11.13 6.70 -6.78
CA ALA A 49 11.90 6.20 -7.92
C ALA A 49 12.47 7.32 -8.81
N ILE A 50 11.77 8.44 -8.95
CA ILE A 50 12.26 9.63 -9.66
C ILE A 50 13.43 10.25 -8.89
N ASP A 51 13.32 10.38 -7.58
CA ASP A 51 14.38 10.91 -6.72
C ASP A 51 15.63 10.03 -6.77
N GLU A 52 15.47 8.70 -6.65
CA GLU A 52 16.58 7.74 -6.76
C GLU A 52 17.23 7.74 -8.16
N ALA A 53 16.43 7.88 -9.20
CA ALA A 53 16.93 7.97 -10.58
C ALA A 53 17.65 9.30 -10.85
N GLY A 54 17.33 10.36 -10.11
CA GLY A 54 17.80 11.74 -10.38
C GLY A 54 17.42 12.24 -11.76
N SER A 55 16.37 11.68 -12.37
CA SER A 55 15.98 11.90 -13.76
C SER A 55 14.50 11.56 -13.97
N THR A 56 13.88 12.18 -14.95
CA THR A 56 12.55 11.84 -15.46
C THR A 56 12.59 10.88 -16.66
N ASP A 57 13.76 10.33 -16.99
CA ASP A 57 13.89 9.32 -18.03
C ASP A 57 13.22 8.01 -17.59
N GLY A 58 12.32 7.49 -18.43
CA GLY A 58 11.53 6.29 -18.11
C GLY A 58 12.37 5.04 -17.84
N THR A 59 13.50 4.87 -18.53
CA THR A 59 14.40 3.74 -18.32
C THR A 59 15.10 3.84 -16.95
N ALA A 60 15.55 5.04 -16.58
CA ALA A 60 16.16 5.28 -15.28
C ALA A 60 15.18 5.06 -14.13
N ILE A 61 13.94 5.55 -14.28
CA ILE A 61 12.85 5.34 -13.31
C ILE A 61 12.52 3.84 -13.17
N ALA A 62 12.35 3.14 -14.29
CA ALA A 62 12.08 1.68 -14.27
C ALA A 62 13.14 0.92 -13.49
N LYS A 63 14.42 1.25 -13.72
CA LYS A 63 15.54 0.64 -12.98
C LYS A 63 15.50 0.96 -11.48
N ALA A 64 15.11 2.17 -11.09
CA ALA A 64 14.94 2.54 -9.69
C ALA A 64 13.79 1.77 -9.04
N LEU A 65 12.64 1.62 -9.74
CA LEU A 65 11.50 0.81 -9.29
C LEU A 65 11.88 -0.66 -9.08
N GLU A 66 12.60 -1.28 -10.03
CA GLU A 66 13.08 -2.66 -9.93
C GLU A 66 14.00 -2.91 -8.74
N ASN A 67 14.80 -1.91 -8.37
CA ASN A 67 15.75 -1.99 -7.27
C ASN A 67 15.17 -1.53 -5.92
N THR A 68 13.87 -1.27 -5.83
CA THR A 68 13.23 -0.87 -4.57
C THR A 68 13.40 -1.95 -3.50
N LYS A 69 13.92 -1.54 -2.34
CA LYS A 69 14.16 -2.44 -1.21
C LYS A 69 13.77 -1.76 0.12
N ASP A 70 12.96 -2.46 0.88
CA ASP A 70 12.51 -2.05 2.23
C ASP A 70 11.96 -0.61 2.30
N LEU A 71 11.37 -0.12 1.19
CA LEU A 71 10.76 1.20 1.14
C LEU A 71 9.53 1.25 2.05
N GLN A 72 9.54 2.18 3.01
CA GLN A 72 8.42 2.36 3.94
C GLN A 72 7.29 3.10 3.26
N LEU A 73 6.22 2.39 2.91
CA LEU A 73 4.97 2.93 2.38
C LEU A 73 3.86 2.89 3.44
N ALA A 74 2.74 3.54 3.18
CA ALA A 74 1.67 3.66 4.17
C ALA A 74 0.98 2.32 4.47
N ILE A 75 0.82 1.45 3.46
CA ILE A 75 0.21 0.13 3.65
C ILE A 75 1.18 -0.82 4.37
N SER A 76 2.38 -0.97 3.82
CA SER A 76 3.43 -1.86 4.35
C SER A 76 4.76 -1.58 3.64
N PRO A 77 5.90 -2.00 4.21
CA PRO A 77 7.17 -1.95 3.50
C PRO A 77 7.11 -2.67 2.16
N LEU A 78 7.80 -2.12 1.16
CA LEU A 78 7.85 -2.66 -0.20
C LEU A 78 9.27 -3.02 -0.59
N THR A 79 9.45 -4.26 -1.03
CA THR A 79 10.65 -4.74 -1.74
C THR A 79 10.20 -5.37 -3.05
N ILE A 80 10.87 -5.07 -4.13
CA ILE A 80 10.60 -5.67 -5.44
C ILE A 80 11.64 -6.76 -5.73
N ASP A 81 11.19 -7.90 -6.22
CA ASP A 81 12.08 -8.90 -6.80
C ASP A 81 12.45 -8.46 -8.23
N PRO A 82 13.73 -8.11 -8.49
CA PRO A 82 14.14 -7.57 -9.78
C PRO A 82 14.06 -8.59 -10.93
N LYS A 83 13.85 -9.88 -10.64
CA LYS A 83 13.72 -10.92 -11.66
C LYS A 83 12.27 -11.10 -12.11
N THR A 84 11.33 -10.98 -11.20
CA THR A 84 9.91 -11.21 -11.45
C THR A 84 9.10 -9.93 -11.54
N HIS A 85 9.67 -8.79 -11.09
CA HIS A 85 9.03 -7.47 -10.92
C HIS A 85 7.82 -7.50 -9.97
N ASN A 86 7.72 -8.55 -9.16
CA ASN A 86 6.66 -8.69 -8.17
C ASN A 86 7.12 -8.21 -6.78
N PRO A 87 6.19 -7.73 -5.96
CA PRO A 87 6.47 -7.49 -4.55
C PRO A 87 6.94 -8.76 -3.85
N TYR A 88 8.11 -8.69 -3.23
CA TYR A 88 8.68 -9.81 -2.48
C TYR A 88 8.15 -9.81 -1.05
N LYS A 89 7.59 -10.93 -0.61
CA LYS A 89 7.09 -11.14 0.77
C LYS A 89 6.17 -10.01 1.27
N ARG A 90 5.26 -9.53 0.40
CA ARG A 90 4.36 -8.45 0.77
C ARG A 90 3.42 -8.88 1.89
N MET A 91 3.29 -8.03 2.89
CA MET A 91 2.40 -8.23 4.03
C MET A 91 0.94 -8.30 3.59
N GLY A 92 0.21 -9.27 4.12
CA GLY A 92 -1.23 -9.35 4.03
C GLY A 92 -1.88 -9.09 5.39
N PHE A 93 -3.12 -8.62 5.37
CA PHE A 93 -3.90 -8.32 6.58
C PHE A 93 -5.10 -9.25 6.64
N VAL A 94 -5.15 -10.07 7.70
CA VAL A 94 -6.30 -10.95 7.95
C VAL A 94 -7.32 -10.16 8.76
N LEU A 95 -8.55 -10.11 8.25
CA LEU A 95 -9.67 -9.52 8.93
C LEU A 95 -10.69 -10.61 9.31
N ARG A 96 -11.39 -10.39 10.40
CA ARG A 96 -12.49 -11.23 10.87
C ARG A 96 -13.78 -10.44 10.80
N VAL A 97 -14.84 -11.06 10.28
CA VAL A 97 -16.20 -10.51 10.39
C VAL A 97 -16.73 -10.82 11.79
N ASN A 98 -17.09 -9.79 12.54
CA ASN A 98 -17.68 -9.91 13.87
C ASN A 98 -19.21 -10.16 13.81
N GLU A 99 -19.85 -10.28 14.97
CA GLU A 99 -21.30 -10.53 15.10
C GLU A 99 -22.15 -9.41 14.51
N ASN A 100 -21.62 -8.18 14.43
CA ASN A 100 -22.29 -7.02 13.85
C ASN A 100 -22.03 -6.88 12.34
N LEU A 101 -21.52 -7.92 11.68
CA LEU A 101 -21.13 -7.96 10.26
C LEU A 101 -20.09 -6.90 9.88
N THR A 102 -19.26 -6.48 10.84
CA THR A 102 -18.17 -5.52 10.62
C THR A 102 -16.85 -6.27 10.49
N ALA A 103 -16.04 -5.87 9.49
CA ALA A 103 -14.68 -6.37 9.33
C ALA A 103 -13.74 -5.71 10.35
N VAL A 104 -13.14 -6.52 11.21
CA VAL A 104 -12.18 -6.07 12.23
C VAL A 104 -10.82 -6.71 11.98
N PHE A 105 -9.76 -5.96 12.22
CA PHE A 105 -8.40 -6.46 12.10
C PHE A 105 -8.16 -7.67 13.03
N HIS A 106 -7.54 -8.71 12.52
CA HIS A 106 -7.20 -9.91 13.27
C HIS A 106 -5.68 -10.07 13.42
N LYS A 107 -4.95 -10.14 12.31
CA LYS A 107 -3.48 -10.24 12.32
C LYS A 107 -2.85 -9.87 10.98
N GLU A 108 -1.56 -9.58 11.03
CA GLU A 108 -0.70 -9.48 9.84
C GLU A 108 -0.12 -10.86 9.49
N VAL A 109 0.10 -11.09 8.21
CA VAL A 109 0.76 -12.29 7.69
C VAL A 109 1.79 -11.89 6.62
N ILE A 110 2.95 -12.50 6.68
CA ILE A 110 4.01 -12.36 5.68
C ILE A 110 4.23 -13.75 5.08
N PRO A 111 4.24 -13.89 3.76
CA PRO A 111 4.56 -15.16 3.11
C PRO A 111 5.97 -15.64 3.46
N ASP A 112 6.17 -16.93 3.56
CA ASP A 112 7.47 -17.56 3.79
C ASP A 112 8.46 -17.32 2.63
#